data_da9d68fb843f1158236d727177537b9d
#
_entry.id   da9d68fb843f1158236d727177537b9d
#
_cell.length_a   1.000
_cell.length_b   1.000
_cell.length_c   1.000
_cell.angle_alpha   90.00
_cell.angle_beta   90.00
_cell.angle_gamma   90.00
#
_symmetry.space_group_name_H-M   'P 1'
#
loop_
_entity.id
_entity.type
_entity.pdbx_description
1 polymer ?
#
loop_
_entity_poly.entity_id
_entity_poly.type
_entity_poly.pdbx_seq_one_letter_code
_entity_poly.pdbx_strand_id
1 'polypeptide(L)'
;MIEKHGGIVLLIPHYANFEWITGMSSIMQEGDIPVQIYKPLHNKYMDAMFKRIRTRFGGYNVAKHSTAREIIKLCRDNKRVAVGMITDQSPNPNEAHYWTTFLNQDTVFMDGAERIAKLMDFPVFYCELQKQGRGYCRVRFDLITETPKATADGEITECFARRLEQTIRREPPYWFWSHKRWKLKREDTIQHG
;
A
#
# COMPACT_ATOMS: atom_id res chain seq x y z
N MET A 1 0.70 0.85 -18.54
CA MET A 1 1.70 0.49 -17.50
C MET A 1 1.60 -0.98 -17.11
N ILE A 2 0.47 -1.50 -16.62
CA ILE A 2 0.33 -2.92 -16.24
C ILE A 2 0.69 -3.84 -17.40
N GLU A 3 0.17 -3.56 -18.59
CA GLU A 3 0.44 -4.35 -19.80
C GLU A 3 1.93 -4.37 -20.19
N LYS A 4 2.60 -3.21 -20.08
CA LYS A 4 4.02 -3.06 -20.43
C LYS A 4 4.96 -3.78 -19.46
N HIS A 5 4.65 -3.74 -18.16
CA HIS A 5 5.55 -4.20 -17.09
C HIS A 5 5.10 -5.51 -16.43
N GLY A 6 3.95 -6.07 -16.82
CA GLY A 6 3.36 -7.25 -16.18
C GLY A 6 2.71 -6.98 -14.82
N GLY A 7 2.92 -5.81 -14.26
CA GLY A 7 2.30 -5.39 -12.99
C GLY A 7 2.64 -3.97 -12.59
N ILE A 8 1.97 -3.51 -11.53
CA ILE A 8 2.22 -2.22 -10.86
C ILE A 8 2.08 -2.39 -9.34
N VAL A 9 2.70 -1.50 -8.59
CA VAL A 9 2.48 -1.35 -7.13
C VAL A 9 1.72 -0.06 -6.87
N LEU A 10 0.66 -0.16 -6.09
CA LEU A 10 -0.17 0.95 -5.64
C LEU A 10 0.05 1.18 -4.15
N LEU A 11 0.64 2.32 -3.79
CA LEU A 11 0.79 2.76 -2.40
C LEU A 11 -0.46 3.53 -2.00
N ILE A 12 -1.24 2.95 -1.10
CA ILE A 12 -2.55 3.45 -0.70
C ILE A 12 -2.47 3.89 0.77
N PRO A 13 -2.82 5.12 1.12
CA PRO A 13 -2.95 5.52 2.51
C PRO A 13 -4.31 5.15 3.10
N HIS A 14 -4.40 5.02 4.44
CA HIS A 14 -5.66 4.97 5.17
C HIS A 14 -6.32 6.36 5.17
N TYR A 15 -6.77 6.80 4.01
CA TYR A 15 -7.31 8.13 3.80
C TYR A 15 -8.69 8.07 3.14
N ALA A 16 -9.63 8.89 3.63
CA ALA A 16 -11.01 8.90 3.17
C ALA A 16 -11.62 7.48 3.14
N ASN A 17 -12.33 7.12 2.09
CA ASN A 17 -12.94 5.79 1.93
C ASN A 17 -11.98 4.81 1.24
N PHE A 18 -10.75 4.65 1.75
CA PHE A 18 -9.70 3.83 1.12
C PHE A 18 -10.15 2.39 0.81
N GLU A 19 -11.07 1.80 1.58
CA GLU A 19 -11.62 0.45 1.28
C GLU A 19 -12.37 0.42 -0.06
N TRP A 20 -12.84 1.56 -0.59
CA TRP A 20 -13.50 1.61 -1.90
C TRP A 20 -12.57 1.32 -3.07
N ILE A 21 -11.23 1.35 -2.86
CA ILE A 21 -10.25 0.93 -3.86
C ILE A 21 -10.47 -0.54 -4.28
N THR A 22 -11.11 -1.35 -3.43
CA THR A 22 -11.47 -2.73 -3.78
C THR A 22 -12.41 -2.81 -4.98
N GLY A 23 -13.20 -1.75 -5.23
CA GLY A 23 -14.06 -1.63 -6.41
C GLY A 23 -13.29 -1.32 -7.71
N MET A 24 -12.00 -0.99 -7.63
CA MET A 24 -11.18 -0.67 -8.81
C MET A 24 -11.09 -1.85 -9.79
N SER A 25 -11.23 -3.08 -9.31
CA SER A 25 -11.27 -4.27 -10.16
C SER A 25 -12.33 -4.20 -11.27
N SER A 26 -13.45 -3.49 -11.03
CA SER A 26 -14.51 -3.33 -12.02
C SER A 26 -14.14 -2.43 -13.22
N ILE A 27 -13.08 -1.65 -13.10
CA ILE A 27 -12.58 -0.74 -14.15
C ILE A 27 -11.21 -1.18 -14.72
N MET A 28 -10.64 -2.28 -14.22
CA MET A 28 -9.42 -2.88 -14.76
C MET A 28 -9.72 -3.65 -16.04
N GLN A 29 -8.70 -3.86 -16.86
CA GLN A 29 -8.84 -4.67 -18.07
C GLN A 29 -9.07 -6.14 -17.71
N GLU A 30 -9.77 -6.83 -18.60
CA GLU A 30 -9.95 -8.28 -18.45
C GLU A 30 -8.60 -9.00 -18.41
N GLY A 31 -8.45 -9.89 -17.42
CA GLY A 31 -7.20 -10.62 -17.17
C GLY A 31 -6.23 -9.93 -16.21
N ASP A 32 -6.45 -8.67 -15.85
CA ASP A 32 -5.68 -8.00 -14.79
C ASP A 32 -6.19 -8.42 -13.41
N ILE A 33 -5.28 -8.75 -12.49
CA ILE A 33 -5.62 -9.21 -11.15
C ILE A 33 -5.32 -8.11 -10.13
N PRO A 34 -6.34 -7.54 -9.46
CA PRO A 34 -6.14 -6.66 -8.32
C PRO A 34 -5.74 -7.48 -7.09
N VAL A 35 -4.48 -7.37 -6.69
CA VAL A 35 -3.92 -8.06 -5.52
C VAL A 35 -3.98 -7.13 -4.31
N GLN A 36 -4.61 -7.60 -3.24
CA GLN A 36 -4.78 -6.86 -1.99
C GLN A 36 -3.97 -7.54 -0.88
N ILE A 37 -2.96 -6.84 -0.37
CA ILE A 37 -2.14 -7.36 0.72
C ILE A 37 -2.85 -7.07 2.05
N TYR A 38 -3.03 -8.10 2.87
CA TYR A 38 -3.71 -7.96 4.15
C TYR A 38 -3.02 -8.74 5.27
N LYS A 39 -3.24 -8.30 6.50
CA LYS A 39 -2.84 -9.04 7.71
C LYS A 39 -4.02 -9.92 8.15
N PRO A 40 -3.86 -11.25 8.22
CA PRO A 40 -4.90 -12.15 8.72
C PRO A 40 -5.35 -11.76 10.13
N LEU A 41 -6.66 -11.80 10.38
CA LEU A 41 -7.24 -11.48 11.67
C LEU A 41 -7.26 -12.73 12.59
N HIS A 42 -7.12 -12.53 13.90
CA HIS A 42 -7.22 -13.61 14.88
C HIS A 42 -8.63 -14.24 14.90
N ASN A 43 -9.67 -13.42 14.75
CA ASN A 43 -11.04 -13.90 14.65
C ASN A 43 -11.31 -14.45 13.24
N LYS A 44 -11.42 -15.78 13.12
CA LYS A 44 -11.60 -16.49 11.83
C LYS A 44 -12.89 -16.09 11.09
N TYR A 45 -13.97 -15.76 11.82
CA TYR A 45 -15.24 -15.33 11.21
C TYR A 45 -15.11 -13.94 10.59
N MET A 46 -14.49 -13.02 11.32
CA MET A 46 -14.22 -11.67 10.80
C MET A 46 -13.23 -11.71 9.62
N ASP A 47 -12.20 -12.53 9.71
CA ASP A 47 -11.24 -12.73 8.61
C ASP A 47 -11.94 -13.23 7.34
N ALA A 48 -12.80 -14.24 7.46
CA ALA A 48 -13.58 -14.78 6.35
C ALA A 48 -14.56 -13.74 5.78
N MET A 49 -15.22 -12.97 6.63
CA MET A 49 -16.14 -11.91 6.21
C MET A 49 -15.40 -10.82 5.42
N PHE A 50 -14.29 -10.30 5.92
CA PHE A 50 -13.51 -9.28 5.21
C PHE A 50 -12.93 -9.80 3.89
N LYS A 51 -12.44 -11.03 3.86
CA LYS A 51 -12.02 -11.67 2.61
C LYS A 51 -13.14 -11.68 1.58
N ARG A 52 -14.35 -12.13 1.99
CA ARG A 52 -15.51 -12.17 1.11
C ARG A 52 -15.90 -10.78 0.57
N ILE A 53 -15.84 -9.74 1.43
CA ILE A 53 -16.11 -8.36 1.01
C ILE A 53 -15.10 -7.91 -0.04
N ARG A 54 -13.81 -8.12 0.21
CA ARG A 54 -12.72 -7.68 -0.67
C ARG A 54 -12.66 -8.44 -1.99
N THR A 55 -13.09 -9.71 -2.01
CA THR A 55 -13.12 -10.50 -3.26
C THR A 55 -14.40 -10.32 -4.06
N ARG A 56 -15.41 -9.63 -3.51
CA ARG A 56 -16.71 -9.43 -4.17
C ARG A 56 -16.58 -8.80 -5.57
N PHE A 57 -15.58 -8.00 -5.78
CA PHE A 57 -15.30 -7.32 -7.05
C PHE A 57 -14.13 -7.94 -7.82
N GLY A 58 -13.79 -9.20 -7.59
CA GLY A 58 -12.71 -9.89 -8.29
C GLY A 58 -11.32 -9.69 -7.69
N GLY A 59 -11.19 -9.06 -6.51
CA GLY A 59 -9.91 -8.89 -5.83
C GLY A 59 -9.29 -10.21 -5.36
N TYR A 60 -7.97 -10.33 -5.45
CA TYR A 60 -7.17 -11.46 -4.96
C TYR A 60 -6.47 -11.09 -3.66
N ASN A 61 -6.89 -11.72 -2.55
CA ASN A 61 -6.33 -11.44 -1.24
C ASN A 61 -5.05 -12.25 -0.98
N VAL A 62 -3.97 -11.56 -0.63
CA VAL A 62 -2.68 -12.18 -0.28
C VAL A 62 -2.31 -11.83 1.15
N ALA A 63 -2.00 -12.84 1.95
CA ALA A 63 -1.50 -12.62 3.30
C ALA A 63 -0.10 -11.98 3.28
N LYS A 64 0.14 -10.98 4.13
CA LYS A 64 1.38 -10.19 4.17
C LYS A 64 2.65 -11.06 4.12
N HIS A 65 2.69 -12.17 4.86
CA HIS A 65 3.86 -13.05 4.93
C HIS A 65 4.14 -13.85 3.65
N SER A 66 3.19 -13.95 2.74
CA SER A 66 3.33 -14.69 1.47
C SER A 66 3.37 -13.78 0.23
N THR A 67 3.43 -12.45 0.42
CA THR A 67 3.31 -11.45 -0.65
C THR A 67 4.23 -11.73 -1.84
N ALA A 68 5.53 -11.80 -1.63
CA ALA A 68 6.50 -11.99 -2.72
C ALA A 68 6.25 -13.31 -3.47
N ARG A 69 6.05 -14.40 -2.73
CA ARG A 69 5.81 -15.73 -3.32
C ARG A 69 4.57 -15.77 -4.20
N GLU A 70 3.46 -15.21 -3.71
CA GLU A 70 2.20 -15.22 -4.46
C GLU A 70 2.25 -14.31 -5.70
N ILE A 71 2.89 -13.14 -5.62
CA ILE A 71 3.07 -12.25 -6.77
C ILE A 71 3.95 -12.94 -7.83
N ILE A 72 5.08 -13.54 -7.45
CA ILE A 72 5.95 -14.29 -8.36
C ILE A 72 5.18 -15.42 -9.04
N LYS A 73 4.35 -16.16 -8.28
CA LYS A 73 3.52 -17.23 -8.83
C LYS A 73 2.55 -16.70 -9.88
N LEU A 74 1.80 -15.65 -9.58
CA LEU A 74 0.86 -15.02 -10.52
C LEU A 74 1.58 -14.59 -11.81
N CYS A 75 2.77 -13.98 -11.70
CA CYS A 75 3.56 -13.55 -12.86
C CYS A 75 4.06 -14.74 -13.70
N ARG A 76 4.47 -15.84 -13.05
CA ARG A 76 4.84 -17.09 -13.77
C ARG A 76 3.65 -17.69 -14.52
N ASP A 77 2.45 -17.54 -14.00
CA ASP A 77 1.19 -17.96 -14.63
C ASP A 77 0.72 -16.94 -15.70
N ASN A 78 1.61 -16.04 -16.17
CA ASN A 78 1.35 -14.96 -17.13
C ASN A 78 0.18 -14.04 -16.75
N LYS A 79 -0.06 -13.85 -15.45
CA LYS A 79 -1.07 -12.93 -14.95
C LYS A 79 -0.46 -11.54 -14.74
N ARG A 80 -1.19 -10.52 -15.18
CA ARG A 80 -0.85 -9.12 -14.91
C ARG A 80 -1.47 -8.70 -13.58
N VAL A 81 -0.73 -7.99 -12.75
CA VAL A 81 -1.15 -7.71 -11.37
C VAL A 81 -1.11 -6.21 -11.03
N ALA A 82 -2.10 -5.75 -10.28
CA ALA A 82 -2.05 -4.46 -9.60
C ALA A 82 -2.01 -4.71 -8.09
N VAL A 83 -0.85 -4.51 -7.48
CA VAL A 83 -0.59 -4.86 -6.09
C VAL A 83 -0.88 -3.66 -5.19
N GLY A 84 -2.03 -3.67 -4.51
CA GLY A 84 -2.40 -2.64 -3.52
C GLY A 84 -1.75 -2.91 -2.17
N MET A 85 -0.98 -1.95 -1.68
CA MET A 85 -0.29 -2.01 -0.38
C MET A 85 -0.58 -0.76 0.43
N ILE A 86 -1.06 -0.96 1.66
CA ILE A 86 -1.32 0.13 2.61
C ILE A 86 -0.17 0.17 3.60
N THR A 87 0.62 1.25 3.60
CA THR A 87 1.93 1.32 4.27
C THR A 87 2.09 2.48 5.25
N ASP A 88 1.02 3.22 5.54
CA ASP A 88 1.06 4.43 6.38
C ASP A 88 0.85 4.18 7.88
N GLN A 89 0.60 2.96 8.30
CA GLN A 89 0.54 2.60 9.71
C GLN A 89 1.92 2.30 10.31
N SER A 90 2.00 2.33 11.63
CA SER A 90 3.24 1.99 12.34
C SER A 90 3.58 0.51 12.13
N PRO A 91 4.81 0.16 11.70
CA PRO A 91 5.25 -1.22 11.57
C PRO A 91 5.37 -1.94 12.92
N ASN A 92 5.63 -3.25 12.87
CA ASN A 92 6.18 -3.94 14.04
C ASN A 92 7.64 -3.50 14.26
N PRO A 93 8.19 -3.58 15.50
CA PRO A 93 9.58 -3.19 15.77
C PRO A 93 10.61 -3.84 14.82
N ASN A 94 10.44 -5.12 14.51
CA ASN A 94 11.33 -5.87 13.59
C ASN A 94 11.19 -5.48 12.10
N GLU A 95 10.25 -4.61 11.75
CA GLU A 95 10.03 -4.09 10.40
C GLU A 95 10.28 -2.58 10.32
N ALA A 96 10.89 -2.00 11.36
CA ALA A 96 11.12 -0.58 11.53
C ALA A 96 12.46 -0.16 10.92
N HIS A 97 12.58 -0.19 9.57
CA HIS A 97 13.87 0.02 8.90
C HIS A 97 14.05 1.43 8.34
N TYR A 98 12.96 2.09 7.94
CA TYR A 98 13.04 3.41 7.30
C TYR A 98 12.45 4.51 8.18
N TRP A 99 13.30 5.45 8.63
CA TRP A 99 12.93 6.58 9.48
C TRP A 99 13.06 7.91 8.74
N THR A 100 12.04 8.75 8.84
CA THR A 100 12.02 10.10 8.29
C THR A 100 11.18 11.04 9.13
N THR A 101 11.33 12.33 8.95
CA THR A 101 10.43 13.32 9.56
C THR A 101 9.09 13.32 8.82
N PHE A 102 8.00 13.11 9.53
CA PHE A 102 6.64 13.11 8.98
C PHE A 102 5.70 13.87 9.92
N LEU A 103 5.00 14.88 9.43
CA LEU A 103 4.17 15.80 10.22
C LEU A 103 4.92 16.37 11.43
N ASN A 104 6.18 16.79 11.22
CA ASN A 104 7.10 17.34 12.21
C ASN A 104 7.50 16.37 13.33
N GLN A 105 7.38 15.06 13.12
CA GLN A 105 7.77 14.03 14.08
C GLN A 105 8.67 12.99 13.42
N ASP A 106 9.66 12.47 14.16
CA ASP A 106 10.47 11.33 13.73
C ASP A 106 9.58 10.10 13.62
N THR A 107 9.52 9.51 12.44
CA THR A 107 8.48 8.53 12.10
C THR A 107 9.06 7.41 11.28
N VAL A 108 8.79 6.18 11.69
CA VAL A 108 9.16 5.00 10.92
C VAL A 108 8.09 4.64 9.89
N PHE A 109 8.53 4.26 8.70
CA PHE A 109 7.67 3.73 7.63
C PHE A 109 8.02 2.28 7.30
N MET A 110 7.02 1.53 6.82
CA MET A 110 7.23 0.19 6.26
C MET A 110 7.82 0.30 4.86
N ASP A 111 8.97 -0.31 4.63
CA ASP A 111 9.66 -0.38 3.33
C ASP A 111 9.23 -1.57 2.45
N GLY A 112 8.35 -2.43 2.96
CA GLY A 112 7.95 -3.67 2.29
C GLY A 112 7.39 -3.48 0.88
N ALA A 113 6.68 -2.38 0.62
CA ALA A 113 6.15 -2.07 -0.70
C ALA A 113 7.25 -1.67 -1.69
N GLU A 114 8.24 -0.89 -1.26
CA GLU A 114 9.43 -0.56 -2.04
C GLU A 114 10.23 -1.81 -2.40
N ARG A 115 10.44 -2.70 -1.43
CA ARG A 115 11.14 -3.98 -1.64
C ARG A 115 10.42 -4.86 -2.66
N ILE A 116 9.10 -4.94 -2.62
CA ILE A 116 8.31 -5.68 -3.62
C ILE A 116 8.43 -5.01 -4.99
N ALA A 117 8.31 -3.69 -5.07
CA ALA A 117 8.44 -2.95 -6.32
C ALA A 117 9.81 -3.18 -6.98
N LYS A 118 10.91 -3.08 -6.22
CA LYS A 118 12.27 -3.35 -6.68
C LYS A 118 12.47 -4.81 -7.09
N LEU A 119 11.94 -5.78 -6.31
CA LEU A 119 12.05 -7.20 -6.61
C LEU A 119 11.40 -7.55 -7.95
N MET A 120 10.19 -7.01 -8.19
CA MET A 120 9.39 -7.33 -9.37
C MET A 120 9.65 -6.39 -10.56
N ASP A 121 10.37 -5.29 -10.34
CA ASP A 121 10.57 -4.19 -11.30
C ASP A 121 9.25 -3.56 -11.76
N PHE A 122 8.31 -3.42 -10.84
CA PHE A 122 7.00 -2.87 -11.11
C PHE A 122 6.95 -1.37 -10.86
N PRO A 123 6.42 -0.58 -11.82
CA PRO A 123 6.14 0.83 -11.60
C PRO A 123 5.32 1.07 -10.35
N VAL A 124 5.63 2.16 -9.64
CA VAL A 124 5.01 2.51 -8.37
C VAL A 124 4.18 3.76 -8.50
N PHE A 125 2.95 3.68 -8.01
CA PHE A 125 2.01 4.80 -7.97
C PHE A 125 1.56 5.10 -6.55
N TYR A 126 1.41 6.38 -6.24
CA TYR A 126 0.64 6.86 -5.11
C TYR A 126 -0.83 6.87 -5.50
N CYS A 127 -1.67 6.21 -4.73
CA CYS A 127 -3.11 6.14 -4.97
C CYS A 127 -3.85 6.98 -3.93
N GLU A 128 -4.41 8.10 -4.35
CA GLU A 128 -5.15 9.01 -3.49
C GLU A 128 -6.65 8.91 -3.72
N LEU A 129 -7.41 8.74 -2.65
CA LEU A 129 -8.86 8.84 -2.68
C LEU A 129 -9.29 10.23 -2.19
N GLN A 130 -9.91 11.00 -3.07
CA GLN A 130 -10.41 12.34 -2.79
C GLN A 130 -11.93 12.30 -2.65
N LYS A 131 -12.46 12.70 -1.50
CA LYS A 131 -13.90 12.85 -1.32
C LYS A 131 -14.40 14.02 -2.16
N GLN A 132 -15.39 13.77 -3.01
CA GLN A 132 -16.02 14.81 -3.85
C GLN A 132 -17.36 15.28 -3.30
N GLY A 133 -18.00 14.43 -2.45
CA GLY A 133 -19.30 14.66 -1.85
C GLY A 133 -19.79 13.42 -1.14
N ARG A 134 -21.02 13.45 -0.62
CA ARG A 134 -21.61 12.26 0.02
C ARG A 134 -21.83 11.17 -1.04
N GLY A 135 -21.15 10.01 -0.85
CA GLY A 135 -21.25 8.87 -1.78
C GLY A 135 -20.37 8.98 -3.03
N TYR A 136 -19.59 10.06 -3.20
CA TYR A 136 -18.74 10.27 -4.37
C TYR A 136 -17.27 10.42 -3.97
N CYS A 137 -16.41 9.67 -4.64
CA CYS A 137 -14.98 9.68 -4.45
C CYS A 137 -14.27 9.69 -5.81
N ARG A 138 -13.22 10.47 -5.93
CA ARG A 138 -12.29 10.45 -7.06
C ARG A 138 -11.05 9.67 -6.64
N VAL A 139 -10.64 8.70 -7.46
CA VAL A 139 -9.34 8.03 -7.29
C VAL A 139 -8.35 8.68 -8.24
N ARG A 140 -7.19 9.08 -7.71
CA ARG A 140 -6.08 9.64 -8.46
C ARG A 140 -4.86 8.73 -8.31
N PHE A 141 -4.17 8.48 -9.42
CA PHE A 141 -2.94 7.72 -9.47
C PHE A 141 -1.80 8.64 -9.91
N ASP A 142 -0.85 8.90 -9.03
CA ASP A 142 0.33 9.70 -9.31
C ASP A 142 1.55 8.80 -9.39
N LEU A 143 2.23 8.79 -10.53
CA LEU A 143 3.45 8.01 -10.72
C LEU A 143 4.53 8.49 -9.74
N ILE A 144 5.10 7.55 -8.98
CA ILE A 144 6.30 7.77 -8.16
C ILE A 144 7.53 7.45 -9.01
N THR A 145 7.61 6.24 -9.55
CA THR A 145 8.69 5.83 -10.44
C THR A 145 8.22 4.73 -11.40
N GLU A 146 8.72 4.75 -12.62
CA GLU A 146 8.56 3.66 -13.60
C GLU A 146 9.66 2.61 -13.46
N THR A 147 10.82 2.99 -12.90
CA THR A 147 12.03 2.17 -12.80
C THR A 147 12.48 2.01 -11.34
N PRO A 148 11.77 1.23 -10.53
CA PRO A 148 12.03 1.14 -9.08
C PRO A 148 13.42 0.60 -8.74
N LYS A 149 14.01 -0.25 -9.58
CA LYS A 149 15.37 -0.75 -9.38
C LYS A 149 16.44 0.32 -9.50
N ALA A 150 16.17 1.40 -10.23
CA ALA A 150 17.11 2.51 -10.40
C ALA A 150 17.04 3.53 -9.24
N THR A 151 16.06 3.42 -8.34
CA THR A 151 15.93 4.32 -7.19
C THR A 151 16.86 3.92 -6.05
N ALA A 152 17.32 4.90 -5.26
CA ALA A 152 18.04 4.65 -4.02
C ALA A 152 17.17 3.93 -2.99
N ASP A 153 17.78 3.27 -2.01
CA ASP A 153 17.05 2.62 -0.93
C ASP A 153 16.35 3.65 -0.06
N GLY A 154 15.04 3.42 0.18
CA GLY A 154 14.17 4.34 0.90
C GLY A 154 13.56 5.47 0.06
N GLU A 155 14.00 5.68 -1.18
CA GLU A 155 13.54 6.79 -2.02
C GLU A 155 12.04 6.70 -2.34
N ILE A 156 11.54 5.51 -2.66
CA ILE A 156 10.12 5.27 -2.94
C ILE A 156 9.30 5.50 -1.67
N THR A 157 9.80 5.00 -0.54
CA THR A 157 9.17 5.15 0.78
C THR A 157 9.12 6.61 1.21
N GLU A 158 10.22 7.38 0.97
CA GLU A 158 10.24 8.82 1.22
C GLU A 158 9.25 9.58 0.35
N CYS A 159 9.21 9.29 -0.93
CA CYS A 159 8.27 9.91 -1.86
C CYS A 159 6.82 9.68 -1.41
N PHE A 160 6.51 8.46 -0.98
CA PHE A 160 5.20 8.13 -0.40
C PHE A 160 4.91 8.97 0.85
N ALA A 161 5.87 9.07 1.79
CA ALA A 161 5.72 9.85 3.01
C ALA A 161 5.44 11.33 2.71
N ARG A 162 6.18 11.94 1.77
CA ARG A 162 5.97 13.35 1.35
C ARG A 162 4.60 13.56 0.71
N ARG A 163 4.17 12.67 -0.18
CA ARG A 163 2.84 12.77 -0.81
C ARG A 163 1.71 12.60 0.19
N LEU A 164 1.84 11.65 1.09
CA LEU A 164 0.88 11.44 2.18
C LEU A 164 0.79 12.67 3.09
N GLU A 165 1.93 13.27 3.45
CA GLU A 165 1.97 14.47 4.26
C GLU A 165 1.24 15.65 3.58
N GLN A 166 1.46 15.84 2.28
CA GLN A 166 0.75 16.84 1.48
C GLN A 166 -0.75 16.58 1.43
N THR A 167 -1.16 15.31 1.25
CA THR A 167 -2.58 14.90 1.25
C THR A 167 -3.24 15.21 2.59
N ILE A 168 -2.58 14.87 3.70
CA ILE A 168 -3.09 15.13 5.06
C ILE A 168 -3.16 16.63 5.34
N ARG A 169 -2.12 17.42 5.00
CA ARG A 169 -2.10 18.86 5.21
C ARG A 169 -3.21 19.59 4.44
N ARG A 170 -3.59 19.09 3.27
CA ARG A 170 -4.67 19.68 2.46
C ARG A 170 -6.04 19.46 3.11
N GLU A 171 -6.36 18.25 3.58
CA GLU A 171 -7.64 17.91 4.22
C GLU A 171 -7.42 16.96 5.41
N PRO A 172 -6.97 17.46 6.57
CA PRO A 172 -6.58 16.63 7.71
C PRO A 172 -7.66 15.69 8.25
N PRO A 173 -8.96 16.01 8.24
CA PRO A 173 -9.99 15.18 8.87
C PRO A 173 -10.14 13.78 8.27
N TYR A 174 -9.65 13.56 7.04
CA TYR A 174 -9.88 12.30 6.33
C TYR A 174 -8.79 11.24 6.54
N TRP A 175 -7.67 11.57 7.19
CA TRP A 175 -6.68 10.56 7.56
C TRP A 175 -7.12 9.78 8.79
N PHE A 176 -6.66 8.53 8.89
CA PHE A 176 -7.07 7.60 9.95
C PHE A 176 -6.35 7.89 11.28
N TRP A 177 -6.68 9.02 11.92
CA TRP A 177 -6.06 9.50 13.17
C TRP A 177 -6.25 8.58 14.38
N SER A 178 -7.23 7.67 14.36
CA SER A 178 -7.45 6.71 15.46
C SER A 178 -6.35 5.65 15.57
N HIS A 179 -5.50 5.49 14.52
CA HIS A 179 -4.32 4.65 14.62
C HIS A 179 -3.20 5.38 15.40
N LYS A 180 -2.63 4.71 16.41
CA LYS A 180 -1.48 5.23 17.17
C LYS A 180 -0.22 5.19 16.29
N ARG A 181 -0.02 6.22 15.43
CA ARG A 181 1.03 6.26 14.41
C ARG A 181 2.43 6.31 15.02
N TRP A 182 2.62 7.11 16.05
CA TRP A 182 3.92 7.39 16.70
C TRP A 182 4.09 6.56 17.99
N LYS A 183 3.84 5.26 17.90
CA LYS A 183 4.02 4.35 19.06
C LYS A 183 5.46 3.84 19.19
N LEU A 184 6.26 3.88 18.10
CA LEU A 184 7.65 3.51 18.11
C LEU A 184 8.51 4.77 18.10
N LYS A 185 9.57 4.74 18.88
CA LYS A 185 10.63 5.75 18.90
C LYS A 185 11.89 5.12 18.28
N ARG A 186 12.75 5.93 17.66
CA ARG A 186 13.97 5.44 17.04
C ARG A 186 14.88 4.74 18.06
N GLU A 187 14.94 5.27 19.27
CA GLU A 187 15.70 4.72 20.40
C GLU A 187 15.29 3.28 20.74
N ASP A 188 14.00 2.96 20.66
CA ASP A 188 13.46 1.63 20.97
C ASP A 188 13.87 0.56 19.93
N THR A 189 14.25 0.98 18.72
CA THR A 189 14.59 0.07 17.61
C THR A 189 16.08 -0.23 17.50
N ILE A 190 16.94 0.59 18.09
CA ILE A 190 18.40 0.40 18.10
C ILE A 190 18.82 -0.73 19.03
N GLN A 191 18.01 -1.10 20.03
CA GLN A 191 18.35 -2.12 21.03
C GLN A 191 18.15 -3.57 20.58
N HIS A 192 17.65 -3.80 19.36
CA HIS A 192 17.30 -5.14 18.83
C HIS A 192 18.03 -5.49 17.51
N GLY A 193 19.08 -4.76 17.16
CA GLY A 193 19.93 -5.01 15.99
C GLY A 193 21.27 -5.67 16.34
#